data_15427cbb4bd1ca1e5c8dc2a582ae7ce3
#
_entry.id   15427cbb4bd1ca1e5c8dc2a582ae7ce3
#
_cell.length_a   1.000
_cell.length_b   1.000
_cell.length_c   1.000
_cell.angle_alpha   90.00
_cell.angle_beta   90.00
_cell.angle_gamma   90.00
#
_symmetry.space_group_name_H-M   'P 1'
#
loop_
_entity.id
_entity.type
_entity.pdbx_description
1 polymer ?
#
loop_
_entity_poly.entity_id
_entity_poly.type
_entity_poly.pdbx_seq_one_letter_code
_entity_poly.pdbx_strand_id
1 'polypeptide(L)'
;MAGSKVLVVDNELSVATTVKAILQLDGNEVTAVTKGKEALELLREHEFDVVLTDLRLDDLDGIEVLRETHKLWPDTVAIMLTGHASLESAVAALRSGAYDYLIKPLDVMELRATVGRALERRRIRQRLVELEQLDILKTQFLSMASHELRTPLTAVSGFMQLARRRMSRLSGETNVPPPLREEAQKADETLELANRQAKKLARLIDELLDVSRLQQGRVEMRLAEIELTDVVRDVAERMRILTKSHEIETKIEGAAPIVADRDRIEQVLEDLVGNAIKYSPDSPRIEISLHVNGANAVVSVRDEGIGIAPGEVEKIFGLFYRSPDPRADHVGGLGLGLYVSREIVSRHHGRLWAEPNTGAGTTFHMTLPVAHVTSREEARTA
;
A
#
# COMPACT_ATOMS: atom_id res chain seq x y z
N MET A 1 2.99 -20.87 -11.76
CA MET A 1 2.41 -20.65 -10.43
C MET A 1 3.29 -21.36 -9.44
N ALA A 2 3.66 -20.75 -8.32
CA ALA A 2 4.42 -21.44 -7.26
C ALA A 2 3.59 -22.63 -6.76
N GLY A 3 4.22 -23.79 -6.54
CA GLY A 3 3.55 -24.98 -6.02
C GLY A 3 3.07 -24.73 -4.59
N SER A 4 1.99 -25.40 -4.17
CA SER A 4 1.51 -25.33 -2.79
C SER A 4 2.49 -26.02 -1.85
N LYS A 5 2.72 -25.46 -0.66
CA LYS A 5 3.65 -25.99 0.34
C LYS A 5 2.97 -27.02 1.22
N VAL A 6 3.48 -28.23 1.21
CA VAL A 6 2.92 -29.35 1.99
C VAL A 6 3.99 -29.92 2.93
N LEU A 7 3.64 -30.05 4.21
CA LEU A 7 4.45 -30.74 5.20
C LEU A 7 3.90 -32.14 5.43
N VAL A 8 4.76 -33.16 5.37
CA VAL A 8 4.44 -34.56 5.66
C VAL A 8 5.23 -35.01 6.88
N VAL A 9 4.53 -35.50 7.89
CA VAL A 9 5.13 -35.97 9.16
C VAL A 9 4.72 -37.42 9.38
N ASP A 10 5.63 -38.34 9.26
CA ASP A 10 5.36 -39.78 9.43
C ASP A 10 6.61 -40.49 9.90
N ASN A 11 6.52 -41.25 11.04
CA ASN A 11 7.67 -41.93 11.60
C ASN A 11 8.22 -43.06 10.69
N GLU A 12 7.45 -43.53 9.73
CA GLU A 12 7.90 -44.43 8.70
C GLU A 12 8.48 -43.64 7.50
N LEU A 13 9.81 -43.63 7.37
CA LEU A 13 10.51 -42.93 6.28
C LEU A 13 10.00 -43.34 4.89
N SER A 14 9.63 -44.61 4.71
CA SER A 14 9.07 -45.15 3.47
C SER A 14 7.74 -44.51 3.11
N VAL A 15 6.86 -44.31 4.08
CA VAL A 15 5.56 -43.63 3.90
C VAL A 15 5.78 -42.15 3.62
N ALA A 16 6.56 -41.45 4.44
CA ALA A 16 6.86 -40.03 4.28
C ALA A 16 7.48 -39.73 2.88
N THR A 17 8.42 -40.56 2.42
CA THR A 17 9.06 -40.42 1.12
C THR A 17 8.09 -40.70 -0.03
N THR A 18 7.25 -41.73 0.10
CA THR A 18 6.24 -42.10 -0.93
C THR A 18 5.22 -40.98 -1.08
N VAL A 19 4.65 -40.50 0.03
CA VAL A 19 3.67 -39.38 0.03
C VAL A 19 4.30 -38.12 -0.60
N LYS A 20 5.56 -37.81 -0.21
CA LYS A 20 6.30 -36.69 -0.79
C LYS A 20 6.41 -36.83 -2.31
N ALA A 21 6.84 -37.99 -2.81
CA ALA A 21 7.02 -38.23 -4.25
C ALA A 21 5.71 -38.08 -5.02
N ILE A 22 4.59 -38.64 -4.49
CA ILE A 22 3.26 -38.54 -5.10
C ILE A 22 2.82 -37.08 -5.20
N LEU A 23 2.90 -36.31 -4.12
CA LEU A 23 2.43 -34.93 -4.09
C LEU A 23 3.35 -33.96 -4.87
N GLN A 24 4.65 -34.27 -5.01
CA GLN A 24 5.57 -33.52 -5.87
C GLN A 24 5.24 -33.70 -7.34
N LEU A 25 4.79 -34.88 -7.78
CA LEU A 25 4.31 -35.12 -9.14
C LEU A 25 3.08 -34.25 -9.49
N ASP A 26 2.30 -33.85 -8.47
CA ASP A 26 1.15 -32.97 -8.62
C ASP A 26 1.55 -31.47 -8.59
N GLY A 27 2.86 -31.17 -8.58
CA GLY A 27 3.41 -29.81 -8.65
C GLY A 27 3.47 -29.09 -7.30
N ASN A 28 3.35 -29.81 -6.16
CA ASN A 28 3.49 -29.24 -4.85
C ASN A 28 4.95 -29.18 -4.37
N GLU A 29 5.28 -28.21 -3.54
CA GLU A 29 6.54 -28.14 -2.80
C GLU A 29 6.37 -28.93 -1.50
N VAL A 30 7.03 -30.11 -1.39
CA VAL A 30 6.78 -31.03 -0.28
C VAL A 30 8.00 -31.20 0.60
N THR A 31 7.86 -30.86 1.87
CA THR A 31 8.83 -31.17 2.94
C THR A 31 8.33 -32.41 3.69
N ALA A 32 9.22 -33.39 3.90
CA ALA A 32 8.88 -34.61 4.64
C ALA A 32 9.87 -34.78 5.78
N VAL A 33 9.34 -35.05 6.98
CA VAL A 33 10.08 -35.28 8.22
C VAL A 33 9.54 -36.51 8.92
N THR A 34 10.38 -37.13 9.78
CA THR A 34 9.99 -38.36 10.49
C THR A 34 9.71 -38.14 11.98
N LYS A 35 9.91 -36.92 12.48
CA LYS A 35 9.72 -36.58 13.89
C LYS A 35 8.78 -35.40 14.06
N GLY A 36 7.90 -35.47 15.05
CA GLY A 36 6.96 -34.41 15.37
C GLY A 36 7.67 -33.15 15.85
N LYS A 37 8.76 -33.24 16.62
CA LYS A 37 9.53 -32.07 17.06
C LYS A 37 10.17 -31.31 15.90
N GLU A 38 10.70 -32.01 14.92
CA GLU A 38 11.23 -31.40 13.70
C GLU A 38 10.13 -30.68 12.90
N ALA A 39 8.95 -31.30 12.84
CA ALA A 39 7.78 -30.66 12.22
C ALA A 39 7.39 -29.37 12.94
N LEU A 40 7.39 -29.34 14.28
CA LEU A 40 7.09 -28.15 15.06
C LEU A 40 8.14 -27.05 14.89
N GLU A 41 9.42 -27.37 14.71
CA GLU A 41 10.47 -26.40 14.39
C GLU A 41 10.22 -25.76 13.02
N LEU A 42 9.92 -26.57 12.00
CA LEU A 42 9.59 -26.08 10.65
C LEU A 42 8.33 -25.20 10.65
N LEU A 43 7.31 -25.57 11.41
CA LEU A 43 6.06 -24.81 11.53
C LEU A 43 6.25 -23.46 12.25
N ARG A 44 7.28 -23.30 13.07
CA ARG A 44 7.62 -21.99 13.68
C ARG A 44 8.29 -21.03 12.70
N GLU A 45 9.04 -21.57 11.75
CA GLU A 45 9.81 -20.79 10.79
C GLU A 45 9.06 -20.57 9.45
N HIS A 46 8.19 -21.52 9.09
CA HIS A 46 7.55 -21.55 7.79
C HIS A 46 6.07 -21.86 7.86
N GLU A 47 5.28 -21.16 7.06
CA GLU A 47 3.88 -21.47 6.82
C GLU A 47 3.75 -22.54 5.73
N PHE A 48 2.86 -23.54 5.97
CA PHE A 48 2.48 -24.57 5.01
C PHE A 48 1.00 -24.47 4.66
N ASP A 49 0.66 -24.86 3.42
CA ASP A 49 -0.73 -24.88 2.97
C ASP A 49 -1.49 -26.08 3.54
N VAL A 50 -0.83 -27.22 3.57
CA VAL A 50 -1.38 -28.46 4.12
C VAL A 50 -0.31 -29.16 4.97
N VAL A 51 -0.74 -29.73 6.10
CA VAL A 51 0.07 -30.61 6.96
C VAL A 51 -0.58 -31.98 6.99
N LEU A 52 0.15 -33.01 6.56
CA LEU A 52 -0.22 -34.40 6.77
C LEU A 52 0.61 -34.94 7.94
N THR A 53 -0.03 -35.45 8.98
CA THR A 53 0.70 -35.98 10.15
C THR A 53 0.16 -37.36 10.55
N ASP A 54 1.08 -38.28 10.80
CA ASP A 54 0.69 -39.53 11.45
C ASP A 54 0.13 -39.27 12.85
N LEU A 55 -0.89 -40.00 13.21
CA LEU A 55 -1.46 -39.97 14.56
C LEU A 55 -0.41 -40.36 15.60
N ARG A 56 0.42 -41.39 15.32
CA ARG A 56 1.43 -41.94 16.23
C ARG A 56 2.81 -41.69 15.72
N LEU A 57 3.47 -40.68 16.28
CA LEU A 57 4.89 -40.40 16.04
C LEU A 57 5.71 -40.93 17.22
N ASP A 58 7.00 -41.20 17.01
CA ASP A 58 7.86 -41.78 18.04
C ASP A 58 8.17 -40.83 19.20
N ASP A 59 8.11 -39.54 18.96
CA ASP A 59 8.52 -38.46 19.88
C ASP A 59 7.38 -37.55 20.36
N LEU A 60 6.26 -37.48 19.63
CA LEU A 60 5.07 -36.70 19.93
C LEU A 60 3.80 -37.41 19.45
N ASP A 61 2.63 -37.02 19.99
CA ASP A 61 1.33 -37.37 19.41
C ASP A 61 1.05 -36.42 18.20
N GLY A 62 0.63 -36.99 17.05
CA GLY A 62 0.26 -36.21 15.88
C GLY A 62 -0.88 -35.20 16.14
N ILE A 63 -1.72 -35.45 17.15
CA ILE A 63 -2.71 -34.47 17.62
C ILE A 63 -2.04 -33.19 18.18
N GLU A 64 -0.85 -33.34 18.79
CA GLU A 64 -0.10 -32.19 19.28
C GLU A 64 0.47 -31.35 18.12
N VAL A 65 0.99 -32.02 17.07
CA VAL A 65 1.42 -31.35 15.83
C VAL A 65 0.25 -30.58 15.21
N LEU A 66 -0.91 -31.21 15.11
CA LEU A 66 -2.14 -30.59 14.58
C LEU A 66 -2.55 -29.37 15.40
N ARG A 67 -2.54 -29.47 16.72
CA ARG A 67 -2.94 -28.39 17.62
C ARG A 67 -2.00 -27.19 17.53
N GLU A 68 -0.69 -27.42 17.51
CA GLU A 68 0.30 -26.35 17.34
C GLU A 68 0.25 -25.77 15.93
N THR A 69 -0.02 -26.56 14.88
CA THR A 69 -0.29 -26.05 13.53
C THR A 69 -1.41 -25.03 13.53
N HIS A 70 -2.56 -25.34 14.10
CA HIS A 70 -3.71 -24.42 14.14
C HIS A 70 -3.48 -23.18 14.99
N LYS A 71 -2.65 -23.29 16.03
CA LYS A 71 -2.31 -22.18 16.89
C LYS A 71 -1.38 -21.19 16.18
N LEU A 72 -0.39 -21.68 15.44
CA LEU A 72 0.57 -20.87 14.69
C LEU A 72 -0.02 -20.34 13.37
N TRP A 73 -0.73 -21.23 12.66
CA TRP A 73 -1.25 -21.00 11.32
C TRP A 73 -2.70 -21.45 11.21
N PRO A 74 -3.67 -20.63 11.65
CA PRO A 74 -5.10 -21.01 11.69
C PRO A 74 -5.70 -21.40 10.34
N ASP A 75 -5.08 -20.94 9.25
CA ASP A 75 -5.54 -21.21 7.88
C ASP A 75 -4.89 -22.44 7.24
N THR A 76 -3.88 -23.04 7.89
CA THR A 76 -3.27 -24.30 7.45
C THR A 76 -4.24 -25.45 7.62
N VAL A 77 -4.41 -26.24 6.57
CA VAL A 77 -5.32 -27.41 6.61
C VAL A 77 -4.53 -28.65 7.04
N ALA A 78 -4.94 -29.27 8.15
CA ALA A 78 -4.27 -30.46 8.68
C ALA A 78 -5.07 -31.73 8.39
N ILE A 79 -4.40 -32.78 7.89
CA ILE A 79 -4.93 -34.10 7.58
C ILE A 79 -4.19 -35.14 8.44
N MET A 80 -4.91 -36.03 9.07
CA MET A 80 -4.32 -37.11 9.89
C MET A 80 -4.11 -38.37 9.07
N LEU A 81 -2.96 -39.01 9.26
CA LEU A 81 -2.67 -40.35 8.74
C LEU A 81 -2.82 -41.34 9.91
N THR A 82 -3.45 -42.49 9.70
CA THR A 82 -3.66 -43.48 10.77
C THR A 82 -3.56 -44.92 10.27
N GLY A 83 -2.84 -45.77 10.98
CA GLY A 83 -2.76 -47.20 10.70
C GLY A 83 -3.90 -48.02 11.35
N HIS A 84 -4.71 -47.43 12.23
CA HIS A 84 -5.82 -48.09 12.89
C HIS A 84 -7.12 -47.32 12.67
N ALA A 85 -7.98 -47.89 11.85
CA ALA A 85 -9.32 -47.34 11.61
C ALA A 85 -10.27 -47.69 12.81
N SER A 86 -10.00 -47.14 13.99
CA SER A 86 -11.03 -47.16 15.02
C SER A 86 -11.90 -45.90 14.87
N LEU A 87 -13.21 -46.07 15.01
CA LEU A 87 -14.14 -44.94 15.00
C LEU A 87 -13.73 -43.87 16.03
N GLU A 88 -13.15 -44.30 17.15
CA GLU A 88 -12.70 -43.43 18.24
C GLU A 88 -11.51 -42.52 17.82
N SER A 89 -10.52 -43.09 17.13
CA SER A 89 -9.34 -42.30 16.67
C SER A 89 -9.69 -41.28 15.57
N ALA A 90 -10.58 -41.67 14.63
CA ALA A 90 -11.09 -40.76 13.61
C ALA A 90 -11.91 -39.61 14.23
N VAL A 91 -12.79 -39.92 15.17
CA VAL A 91 -13.57 -38.88 15.89
C VAL A 91 -12.68 -37.98 16.73
N ALA A 92 -11.63 -38.52 17.37
CA ALA A 92 -10.67 -37.70 18.15
C ALA A 92 -9.89 -36.74 17.26
N ALA A 93 -9.41 -37.18 16.09
CA ALA A 93 -8.72 -36.34 15.12
C ALA A 93 -9.61 -35.18 14.61
N LEU A 94 -10.85 -35.49 14.21
CA LEU A 94 -11.80 -34.45 13.74
C LEU A 94 -12.19 -33.48 14.86
N ARG A 95 -12.40 -33.95 16.09
CA ARG A 95 -12.65 -33.07 17.25
C ARG A 95 -11.47 -32.18 17.61
N SER A 96 -10.26 -32.62 17.29
CA SER A 96 -9.03 -31.83 17.48
C SER A 96 -8.76 -30.83 16.35
N GLY A 97 -9.64 -30.75 15.33
CA GLY A 97 -9.58 -29.79 14.24
C GLY A 97 -9.00 -30.33 12.93
N ALA A 98 -8.70 -31.65 12.83
CA ALA A 98 -8.29 -32.21 11.55
C ALA A 98 -9.40 -32.00 10.50
N TYR A 99 -8.97 -31.63 9.30
CA TYR A 99 -9.87 -31.47 8.16
C TYR A 99 -10.44 -32.81 7.69
N ASP A 100 -9.56 -33.82 7.63
CA ASP A 100 -9.88 -35.16 7.18
C ASP A 100 -8.85 -36.13 7.77
N TYR A 101 -9.06 -37.42 7.56
CA TYR A 101 -8.10 -38.47 7.91
C TYR A 101 -7.96 -39.48 6.77
N LEU A 102 -6.77 -40.09 6.66
CA LEU A 102 -6.46 -41.14 5.67
C LEU A 102 -5.98 -42.39 6.39
N ILE A 103 -6.43 -43.53 5.95
CA ILE A 103 -6.11 -44.85 6.57
C ILE A 103 -4.93 -45.46 5.84
N LYS A 104 -3.92 -45.92 6.57
CA LYS A 104 -2.83 -46.72 6.02
C LYS A 104 -3.25 -48.18 5.81
N PRO A 105 -2.89 -48.85 4.70
CA PRO A 105 -2.03 -48.34 3.61
C PRO A 105 -2.74 -47.31 2.75
N LEU A 106 -2.01 -46.19 2.41
CA LEU A 106 -2.58 -45.07 1.68
C LEU A 106 -2.90 -45.43 0.24
N ASP A 107 -4.15 -45.25 -0.16
CA ASP A 107 -4.54 -45.26 -1.55
C ASP A 107 -4.11 -43.93 -2.23
N VAL A 108 -3.42 -44.06 -3.37
CA VAL A 108 -2.88 -42.90 -4.09
C VAL A 108 -3.98 -41.95 -4.58
N MET A 109 -5.12 -42.50 -5.04
CA MET A 109 -6.22 -41.70 -5.53
C MET A 109 -6.92 -40.97 -4.41
N GLU A 110 -7.11 -41.63 -3.26
CA GLU A 110 -7.69 -41.03 -2.08
C GLU A 110 -6.80 -39.93 -1.49
N LEU A 111 -5.48 -40.18 -1.38
CA LEU A 111 -4.49 -39.19 -0.95
C LEU A 111 -4.55 -37.91 -1.82
N ARG A 112 -4.47 -38.06 -3.14
CA ARG A 112 -4.54 -36.94 -4.10
C ARG A 112 -5.86 -36.18 -3.98
N ALA A 113 -6.97 -36.90 -3.92
CA ALA A 113 -8.31 -36.29 -3.80
C ALA A 113 -8.45 -35.49 -2.50
N THR A 114 -7.99 -36.04 -1.37
CA THR A 114 -8.11 -35.41 -0.07
C THR A 114 -7.19 -34.18 0.06
N VAL A 115 -5.93 -34.29 -0.36
CA VAL A 115 -5.00 -33.13 -0.39
C VAL A 115 -5.50 -32.07 -1.38
N GLY A 116 -6.02 -32.47 -2.54
CA GLY A 116 -6.61 -31.52 -3.50
C GLY A 116 -7.77 -30.74 -2.91
N ARG A 117 -8.72 -31.41 -2.23
CA ARG A 117 -9.82 -30.73 -1.51
C ARG A 117 -9.33 -29.81 -0.38
N ALA A 118 -8.30 -30.21 0.34
CA ALA A 118 -7.70 -29.39 1.41
C ALA A 118 -7.08 -28.10 0.86
N LEU A 119 -6.31 -28.20 -0.21
CA LEU A 119 -5.71 -27.05 -0.90
C LEU A 119 -6.77 -26.11 -1.48
N GLU A 120 -7.81 -26.66 -2.09
CA GLU A 120 -8.91 -25.85 -2.63
C GLU A 120 -9.66 -25.10 -1.52
N ARG A 121 -9.96 -25.78 -0.40
CA ARG A 121 -10.58 -25.14 0.78
C ARG A 121 -9.75 -23.98 1.30
N ARG A 122 -8.42 -24.14 1.40
CA ARG A 122 -7.51 -23.06 1.82
C ARG A 122 -7.55 -21.88 0.84
N ARG A 123 -7.47 -22.15 -0.47
CA ARG A 123 -7.54 -21.11 -1.51
C ARG A 123 -8.84 -20.31 -1.45
N ILE A 124 -9.98 -21.02 -1.28
CA ILE A 124 -11.28 -20.37 -1.15
C ILE A 124 -11.32 -19.49 0.10
N ARG A 125 -10.79 -19.96 1.23
CA ARG A 125 -10.76 -19.19 2.47
C ARG A 125 -9.89 -17.94 2.36
N GLN A 126 -8.68 -18.06 1.80
CA GLN A 126 -7.82 -16.91 1.54
C GLN A 126 -8.50 -15.89 0.63
N ARG A 127 -9.18 -16.36 -0.42
CA ARG A 127 -9.91 -15.48 -1.34
C ARG A 127 -11.07 -14.75 -0.67
N LEU A 128 -11.78 -15.41 0.24
CA LEU A 128 -12.86 -14.77 1.02
C LEU A 128 -12.31 -13.67 1.92
N VAL A 129 -11.19 -13.91 2.62
CA VAL A 129 -10.55 -12.89 3.47
C VAL A 129 -10.10 -11.69 2.64
N GLU A 130 -9.50 -11.91 1.47
CA GLU A 130 -9.12 -10.83 0.55
C GLU A 130 -10.35 -10.00 0.10
N LEU A 131 -11.44 -10.68 -0.26
CA LEU A 131 -12.69 -10.02 -0.68
C LEU A 131 -13.33 -9.23 0.45
N GLU A 132 -13.35 -9.75 1.66
CA GLU A 132 -13.85 -9.04 2.85
C GLU A 132 -13.02 -7.79 3.15
N GLN A 133 -11.69 -7.88 3.06
CA GLN A 133 -10.80 -6.73 3.23
C GLN A 133 -11.05 -5.66 2.15
N LEU A 134 -11.25 -6.07 0.90
CA LEU A 134 -11.57 -5.16 -0.20
C LEU A 134 -12.94 -4.48 0.01
N ASP A 135 -13.94 -5.18 0.53
CA ASP A 135 -15.27 -4.61 0.78
C ASP A 135 -15.24 -3.60 1.94
N ILE A 136 -14.49 -3.89 2.99
CA ILE A 136 -14.24 -2.95 4.10
C ILE A 136 -13.57 -1.67 3.57
N LEU A 137 -12.49 -1.82 2.79
CA LEU A 137 -11.78 -0.69 2.19
C LEU A 137 -12.68 0.13 1.27
N LYS A 138 -13.50 -0.53 0.44
CA LYS A 138 -14.48 0.13 -0.43
C LYS A 138 -15.50 0.94 0.37
N THR A 139 -16.01 0.38 1.47
CA THR A 139 -17.00 1.05 2.32
C THR A 139 -16.40 2.26 3.04
N GLN A 140 -15.18 2.11 3.58
CA GLN A 140 -14.44 3.23 4.18
C GLN A 140 -14.18 4.34 3.15
N PHE A 141 -13.78 3.97 1.93
CA PHE A 141 -13.59 4.88 0.82
C PHE A 141 -14.86 5.70 0.52
N LEU A 142 -15.99 5.04 0.32
CA LEU A 142 -17.27 5.72 0.00
C LEU A 142 -17.68 6.68 1.11
N SER A 143 -17.47 6.30 2.37
CA SER A 143 -17.79 7.14 3.53
C SER A 143 -16.90 8.38 3.58
N MET A 144 -15.59 8.21 3.49
CA MET A 144 -14.61 9.31 3.54
C MET A 144 -14.74 10.24 2.33
N ALA A 145 -14.85 9.67 1.12
CA ALA A 145 -15.07 10.45 -0.09
C ALA A 145 -16.35 11.30 0.00
N SER A 146 -17.45 10.71 0.48
CA SER A 146 -18.72 11.42 0.67
C SER A 146 -18.59 12.59 1.65
N HIS A 147 -17.84 12.41 2.74
CA HIS A 147 -17.61 13.47 3.72
C HIS A 147 -16.71 14.57 3.16
N GLU A 148 -15.57 14.23 2.59
CA GLU A 148 -14.59 15.17 2.05
C GLU A 148 -15.11 15.93 0.82
N LEU A 149 -16.01 15.33 0.02
CA LEU A 149 -16.68 16.01 -1.08
C LEU A 149 -17.84 16.91 -0.62
N ARG A 150 -18.58 16.51 0.42
CA ARG A 150 -19.72 17.28 0.93
C ARG A 150 -19.27 18.61 1.53
N THR A 151 -18.16 18.65 2.26
CA THR A 151 -17.65 19.85 2.93
C THR A 151 -17.37 21.00 1.94
N PRO A 152 -16.52 20.84 0.89
CA PRO A 152 -16.29 21.91 -0.09
C PRO A 152 -17.54 22.24 -0.91
N LEU A 153 -18.37 21.25 -1.23
CA LEU A 153 -19.61 21.49 -1.96
C LEU A 153 -20.59 22.38 -1.17
N THR A 154 -20.75 22.10 0.13
CA THR A 154 -21.56 22.93 1.03
C THR A 154 -20.99 24.35 1.12
N ALA A 155 -19.67 24.49 1.24
CA ALA A 155 -19.00 25.78 1.27
C ALA A 155 -19.18 26.56 -0.05
N VAL A 156 -18.97 25.92 -1.21
CA VAL A 156 -19.23 26.53 -2.53
C VAL A 156 -20.67 27.00 -2.64
N SER A 157 -21.64 26.15 -2.29
CA SER A 157 -23.07 26.49 -2.34
C SER A 157 -23.40 27.67 -1.42
N GLY A 158 -22.85 27.69 -0.20
CA GLY A 158 -23.02 28.79 0.75
C GLY A 158 -22.45 30.11 0.25
N PHE A 159 -21.21 30.08 -0.31
CA PHE A 159 -20.59 31.27 -0.87
C PHE A 159 -21.30 31.79 -2.10
N MET A 160 -21.78 30.92 -2.98
CA MET A 160 -22.60 31.33 -4.13
C MET A 160 -23.93 31.98 -3.69
N GLN A 161 -24.61 31.43 -2.69
CA GLN A 161 -25.81 32.04 -2.15
C GLN A 161 -25.56 33.40 -1.53
N LEU A 162 -24.45 33.53 -0.79
CA LEU A 162 -24.06 34.81 -0.18
C LEU A 162 -23.71 35.87 -1.24
N ALA A 163 -22.91 35.48 -2.25
CA ALA A 163 -22.59 36.36 -3.37
C ALA A 163 -23.87 36.81 -4.12
N ARG A 164 -24.80 35.88 -4.40
CA ARG A 164 -26.06 36.18 -5.05
C ARG A 164 -26.92 37.15 -4.25
N ARG A 165 -27.00 37.00 -2.90
CA ARG A 165 -27.72 37.94 -2.02
C ARG A 165 -27.13 39.33 -2.03
N ARG A 166 -25.78 39.45 -2.09
CA ARG A 166 -25.05 40.71 -2.18
C ARG A 166 -25.31 41.40 -3.54
N MET A 167 -25.16 40.63 -4.62
CA MET A 167 -25.46 41.13 -5.98
C MET A 167 -26.88 41.61 -6.15
N SER A 168 -27.90 40.91 -5.61
CA SER A 168 -29.30 41.31 -5.71
C SER A 168 -29.61 42.60 -4.94
N ARG A 169 -28.85 42.95 -3.90
CA ARG A 169 -28.98 44.26 -3.23
C ARG A 169 -28.39 45.40 -4.09
N LEU A 170 -27.30 45.10 -4.85
CA LEU A 170 -26.68 46.08 -5.73
C LEU A 170 -27.50 46.41 -6.96
N SER A 171 -28.23 45.44 -7.51
CA SER A 171 -29.05 45.63 -8.71
C SER A 171 -30.35 46.44 -8.48
N GLY A 172 -30.65 46.79 -7.24
CA GLY A 172 -31.80 47.61 -6.88
C GLY A 172 -31.56 49.12 -6.76
N GLU A 173 -30.29 49.60 -6.84
CA GLU A 173 -29.95 51.01 -6.62
C GLU A 173 -29.32 51.65 -7.84
N THR A 174 -29.90 52.82 -8.27
CA THR A 174 -29.51 53.56 -9.51
C THR A 174 -28.36 54.56 -9.30
N ASN A 175 -27.81 54.73 -8.09
CA ASN A 175 -26.70 55.64 -7.87
C ASN A 175 -25.72 54.99 -6.90
N VAL A 176 -24.45 54.69 -7.34
CA VAL A 176 -23.46 53.90 -6.64
C VAL A 176 -22.70 54.72 -5.57
N PRO A 177 -23.15 54.73 -4.29
CA PRO A 177 -22.42 55.35 -3.19
C PRO A 177 -21.20 54.52 -2.74
N PRO A 178 -20.27 55.10 -1.97
CA PRO A 178 -19.04 54.39 -1.46
C PRO A 178 -19.34 53.01 -0.82
N PRO A 179 -20.44 52.75 -0.09
CA PRO A 179 -20.73 51.44 0.47
C PRO A 179 -20.90 50.31 -0.56
N LEU A 180 -21.24 50.67 -1.82
CA LEU A 180 -21.39 49.68 -2.89
C LEU A 180 -20.07 49.10 -3.35
N ARG A 181 -18.99 49.87 -3.30
CA ARG A 181 -17.62 49.37 -3.59
C ARG A 181 -17.21 48.33 -2.54
N GLU A 182 -17.54 48.56 -1.26
CA GLU A 182 -17.26 47.63 -0.19
C GLU A 182 -18.08 46.34 -0.33
N GLU A 183 -19.34 46.41 -0.74
CA GLU A 183 -20.14 45.21 -1.00
C GLU A 183 -19.66 44.43 -2.25
N ALA A 184 -19.27 45.10 -3.31
CA ALA A 184 -18.64 44.47 -4.48
C ALA A 184 -17.36 43.75 -4.10
N GLN A 185 -16.50 44.36 -3.28
CA GLN A 185 -15.27 43.74 -2.79
C GLN A 185 -15.54 42.50 -1.92
N LYS A 186 -16.53 42.58 -1.02
CA LYS A 186 -16.97 41.41 -0.22
C LYS A 186 -17.60 40.30 -1.06
N ALA A 187 -18.26 40.63 -2.17
CA ALA A 187 -18.76 39.67 -3.13
C ALA A 187 -17.58 38.97 -3.87
N ASP A 188 -16.57 39.72 -4.29
CA ASP A 188 -15.38 39.21 -4.95
C ASP A 188 -14.59 38.26 -4.04
N GLU A 189 -14.33 38.63 -2.78
CA GLU A 189 -13.73 37.78 -1.77
C GLU A 189 -14.53 36.48 -1.56
N THR A 190 -15.85 36.57 -1.59
CA THR A 190 -16.73 35.41 -1.44
C THR A 190 -16.64 34.47 -2.65
N LEU A 191 -16.55 35.03 -3.87
CA LEU A 191 -16.34 34.27 -5.10
C LEU A 191 -14.96 33.60 -5.14
N GLU A 192 -13.92 34.29 -4.66
CA GLU A 192 -12.60 33.69 -4.53
C GLU A 192 -12.59 32.51 -3.56
N LEU A 193 -13.30 32.60 -2.42
CA LEU A 193 -13.47 31.48 -1.50
C LEU A 193 -14.20 30.30 -2.17
N ALA A 194 -15.26 30.56 -2.92
CA ALA A 194 -15.97 29.54 -3.68
C ALA A 194 -15.06 28.88 -4.73
N ASN A 195 -14.26 29.64 -5.43
CA ASN A 195 -13.30 29.14 -6.43
C ASN A 195 -12.21 28.26 -5.80
N ARG A 196 -11.70 28.64 -4.64
CA ARG A 196 -10.74 27.80 -3.87
C ARG A 196 -11.34 26.47 -3.49
N GLN A 197 -12.61 26.45 -3.02
CA GLN A 197 -13.30 25.21 -2.67
C GLN A 197 -13.60 24.32 -3.90
N ALA A 198 -13.95 24.93 -5.02
CA ALA A 198 -14.15 24.21 -6.29
C ALA A 198 -12.86 23.56 -6.79
N LYS A 199 -11.71 24.27 -6.69
CA LYS A 199 -10.39 23.71 -7.02
C LYS A 199 -10.01 22.57 -6.09
N LYS A 200 -10.30 22.67 -4.78
CA LYS A 200 -10.10 21.56 -3.82
C LYS A 200 -10.92 20.34 -4.23
N LEU A 201 -12.19 20.54 -4.61
CA LEU A 201 -13.08 19.46 -5.04
C LEU A 201 -12.56 18.78 -6.32
N ALA A 202 -12.12 19.57 -7.32
CA ALA A 202 -11.53 19.03 -8.55
C ALA A 202 -10.31 18.14 -8.23
N ARG A 203 -9.39 18.62 -7.38
CA ARG A 203 -8.22 17.82 -6.96
C ARG A 203 -8.62 16.51 -6.30
N LEU A 204 -9.61 16.51 -5.40
CA LEU A 204 -10.10 15.28 -4.75
C LEU A 204 -10.67 14.29 -5.77
N ILE A 205 -11.39 14.79 -6.79
CA ILE A 205 -11.91 13.95 -7.87
C ILE A 205 -10.76 13.34 -8.69
N ASP A 206 -9.74 14.12 -9.02
CA ASP A 206 -8.58 13.66 -9.77
C ASP A 206 -7.80 12.58 -9.00
N GLU A 207 -7.57 12.78 -7.68
CA GLU A 207 -6.95 11.78 -6.80
C GLU A 207 -7.75 10.48 -6.77
N LEU A 208 -9.09 10.55 -6.73
CA LEU A 208 -9.97 9.39 -6.78
C LEU A 208 -9.90 8.63 -8.11
N LEU A 209 -9.87 9.37 -9.22
CA LEU A 209 -9.74 8.78 -10.55
C LEU A 209 -8.36 8.14 -10.74
N ASP A 210 -7.29 8.75 -10.24
CA ASP A 210 -5.95 8.16 -10.26
C ASP A 210 -5.92 6.83 -9.50
N VAL A 211 -6.47 6.75 -8.28
CA VAL A 211 -6.57 5.49 -7.53
C VAL A 211 -7.36 4.43 -8.30
N SER A 212 -8.52 4.81 -8.87
CA SER A 212 -9.34 3.87 -9.66
C SER A 212 -8.58 3.31 -10.86
N ARG A 213 -7.85 4.15 -11.60
CA ARG A 213 -7.03 3.74 -12.74
C ARG A 213 -5.84 2.87 -12.33
N LEU A 214 -5.19 3.22 -11.20
CA LEU A 214 -4.08 2.47 -10.63
C LEU A 214 -4.50 1.04 -10.25
N GLN A 215 -5.63 0.89 -9.56
CA GLN A 215 -6.17 -0.42 -9.17
C GLN A 215 -6.56 -1.30 -10.37
N GLN A 216 -7.02 -0.69 -11.46
CA GLN A 216 -7.37 -1.42 -12.69
C GLN A 216 -6.15 -1.76 -13.57
N GLY A 217 -4.94 -1.38 -13.15
CA GLY A 217 -3.72 -1.57 -13.96
C GLY A 217 -3.68 -0.72 -15.26
N ARG A 218 -4.62 0.22 -15.43
CA ARG A 218 -4.84 0.98 -16.67
C ARG A 218 -4.14 2.35 -16.73
N VAL A 219 -3.16 2.59 -15.89
CA VAL A 219 -2.37 3.82 -15.97
C VAL A 219 -1.34 3.65 -17.08
N GLU A 220 -1.59 4.30 -18.21
CA GLU A 220 -0.60 4.45 -19.27
C GLU A 220 0.45 5.48 -18.81
N MET A 221 1.72 5.08 -18.76
CA MET A 221 2.85 5.94 -18.48
C MET A 221 3.44 6.47 -19.77
N ARG A 222 3.61 7.78 -19.89
CA ARG A 222 4.29 8.42 -21.02
C ARG A 222 5.78 8.55 -20.72
N LEU A 223 6.48 7.40 -20.78
CA LEU A 223 7.89 7.35 -20.46
C LEU A 223 8.71 8.07 -21.54
N ALA A 224 9.59 8.99 -21.12
CA ALA A 224 10.55 9.70 -21.94
C ALA A 224 11.88 9.85 -21.18
N GLU A 225 12.97 10.05 -21.90
CA GLU A 225 14.23 10.48 -21.29
C GLU A 225 14.06 11.93 -20.81
N ILE A 226 14.23 12.15 -19.52
CA ILE A 226 14.13 13.46 -18.89
C ILE A 226 15.29 13.68 -17.92
N GLU A 227 15.62 14.95 -17.68
CA GLU A 227 16.58 15.34 -16.66
C GLU A 227 15.86 15.62 -15.34
N LEU A 228 16.02 14.74 -14.35
CA LEU A 228 15.34 14.85 -13.06
C LEU A 228 15.72 16.13 -12.31
N THR A 229 16.94 16.62 -12.52
CA THR A 229 17.44 17.89 -11.99
C THR A 229 16.54 19.06 -12.38
N ASP A 230 16.09 19.11 -13.64
CA ASP A 230 15.22 20.17 -14.14
C ASP A 230 13.81 20.05 -13.53
N VAL A 231 13.29 18.82 -13.42
CA VAL A 231 11.99 18.57 -12.78
C VAL A 231 11.98 19.05 -11.33
N VAL A 232 13.05 18.73 -10.56
CA VAL A 232 13.18 19.17 -9.16
C VAL A 232 13.25 20.69 -9.05
N ARG A 233 14.00 21.36 -9.93
CA ARG A 233 14.10 22.83 -9.96
C ARG A 233 12.77 23.48 -10.27
N ASP A 234 12.08 23.01 -11.30
CA ASP A 234 10.79 23.56 -11.74
C ASP A 234 9.72 23.42 -10.64
N VAL A 235 9.65 22.26 -9.98
CA VAL A 235 8.73 22.06 -8.87
C VAL A 235 9.10 22.95 -7.68
N ALA A 236 10.38 23.03 -7.31
CA ALA A 236 10.82 23.87 -6.19
C ALA A 236 10.50 25.35 -6.43
N GLU A 237 10.73 25.87 -7.64
CA GLU A 237 10.43 27.26 -8.00
C GLU A 237 8.91 27.53 -7.96
N ARG A 238 8.11 26.64 -8.53
CA ARG A 238 6.65 26.70 -8.50
C ARG A 238 6.11 26.72 -7.07
N MET A 239 6.64 25.85 -6.20
CA MET A 239 6.23 25.77 -4.81
C MET A 239 6.68 26.99 -3.98
N ARG A 240 7.84 27.60 -4.27
CA ARG A 240 8.27 28.87 -3.66
C ARG A 240 7.29 30.01 -3.95
N ILE A 241 6.76 30.08 -5.16
CA ILE A 241 5.77 31.12 -5.54
C ILE A 241 4.44 30.89 -4.82
N LEU A 242 4.06 29.63 -4.62
CA LEU A 242 2.76 29.27 -4.02
C LEU A 242 2.75 29.42 -2.48
N THR A 243 3.88 29.21 -1.80
CA THR A 243 3.98 29.38 -0.35
C THR A 243 4.56 30.73 0.01
N LYS A 244 3.90 31.42 0.99
CA LYS A 244 4.40 32.67 1.58
C LYS A 244 4.98 32.46 2.97
N SER A 245 4.79 31.27 3.52
CA SER A 245 5.11 30.92 4.91
C SER A 245 6.35 30.04 5.06
N HIS A 246 6.86 29.48 3.94
CA HIS A 246 7.99 28.55 3.97
C HIS A 246 9.11 28.98 3.04
N GLU A 247 10.34 28.73 3.48
CA GLU A 247 11.56 28.87 2.68
C GLU A 247 11.96 27.49 2.15
N ILE A 248 11.98 27.34 0.81
CA ILE A 248 12.33 26.08 0.16
C ILE A 248 13.76 26.18 -0.36
N GLU A 249 14.67 25.49 0.30
CA GLU A 249 16.06 25.35 -0.13
C GLU A 249 16.22 24.15 -1.07
N THR A 250 17.10 24.27 -2.07
CA THR A 250 17.41 23.16 -2.99
C THR A 250 18.92 22.87 -2.98
N LYS A 251 19.28 21.60 -2.81
CA LYS A 251 20.66 21.09 -2.89
C LYS A 251 20.72 20.02 -3.97
N ILE A 252 21.24 20.37 -5.13
CA ILE A 252 21.24 19.49 -6.29
C ILE A 252 22.70 19.21 -6.69
N GLU A 253 23.05 17.93 -6.67
CA GLU A 253 24.40 17.45 -6.98
C GLU A 253 24.37 16.60 -8.26
N GLY A 254 24.99 17.13 -9.33
CA GLY A 254 25.15 16.44 -10.60
C GLY A 254 23.90 16.42 -11.50
N ALA A 255 24.05 15.79 -12.65
CA ALA A 255 22.97 15.49 -13.59
C ALA A 255 22.36 14.12 -13.23
N ALA A 256 21.05 13.97 -13.41
CA ALA A 256 20.32 12.76 -13.11
C ALA A 256 19.36 12.41 -14.27
N PRO A 257 19.87 11.94 -15.42
CA PRO A 257 19.03 11.52 -16.52
C PRO A 257 18.27 10.25 -16.13
N ILE A 258 16.97 10.23 -16.36
CA ILE A 258 16.08 9.09 -16.06
C ILE A 258 15.10 8.84 -17.20
N VAL A 259 14.53 7.64 -17.26
CA VAL A 259 13.38 7.33 -18.15
C VAL A 259 12.12 7.36 -17.32
N ALA A 260 11.31 8.40 -17.45
CA ALA A 260 10.13 8.58 -16.60
C ALA A 260 9.02 9.37 -17.33
N ASP A 261 7.81 9.32 -16.78
CA ASP A 261 6.71 10.22 -17.09
C ASP A 261 6.89 11.50 -16.27
N ARG A 262 7.28 12.59 -16.94
CA ARG A 262 7.57 13.88 -16.31
C ARG A 262 6.42 14.37 -15.45
N ASP A 263 5.19 14.35 -15.99
CA ASP A 263 4.01 14.89 -15.31
C ASP A 263 3.73 14.12 -14.01
N ARG A 264 3.95 12.80 -14.03
CA ARG A 264 3.78 11.94 -12.86
C ARG A 264 4.87 12.14 -11.81
N ILE A 265 6.12 12.36 -12.22
CA ILE A 265 7.19 12.66 -11.26
C ILE A 265 7.00 14.06 -10.65
N GLU A 266 6.56 15.06 -11.43
CA GLU A 266 6.17 16.36 -10.91
C GLU A 266 5.04 16.23 -9.87
N GLN A 267 4.01 15.42 -10.15
CA GLN A 267 2.92 15.15 -9.22
C GLN A 267 3.41 14.58 -7.88
N VAL A 268 4.34 13.63 -7.92
CA VAL A 268 4.95 13.04 -6.69
C VAL A 268 5.68 14.12 -5.89
N LEU A 269 6.53 14.91 -6.55
CA LEU A 269 7.31 15.96 -5.88
C LEU A 269 6.40 17.05 -5.29
N GLU A 270 5.36 17.46 -6.01
CA GLU A 270 4.36 18.42 -5.50
C GLU A 270 3.62 17.88 -4.27
N ASP A 271 3.30 16.59 -4.26
CA ASP A 271 2.66 15.95 -3.09
C ASP A 271 3.59 15.93 -1.88
N LEU A 272 4.86 15.53 -2.08
CA LEU A 272 5.85 15.49 -0.99
C LEU A 272 6.13 16.88 -0.41
N VAL A 273 6.38 17.88 -1.27
CA VAL A 273 6.63 19.26 -0.83
C VAL A 273 5.36 19.87 -0.23
N GLY A 274 4.19 19.58 -0.81
CA GLY A 274 2.90 20.00 -0.28
C GLY A 274 2.63 19.43 1.11
N ASN A 275 3.00 18.18 1.36
CA ASN A 275 2.92 17.55 2.68
C ASN A 275 3.91 18.20 3.65
N ALA A 276 5.16 18.46 3.24
CA ALA A 276 6.13 19.18 4.06
C ALA A 276 5.58 20.54 4.53
N ILE A 277 4.98 21.33 3.63
CA ILE A 277 4.36 22.62 3.96
C ILE A 277 3.19 22.45 4.94
N LYS A 278 2.33 21.47 4.74
CA LYS A 278 1.12 21.25 5.56
C LYS A 278 1.44 20.81 6.98
N TYR A 279 2.47 19.98 7.15
CA TYR A 279 2.82 19.37 8.43
C TYR A 279 3.94 20.08 9.19
N SER A 280 4.43 21.21 8.66
CA SER A 280 5.41 22.09 9.36
C SER A 280 4.93 23.54 9.50
N PRO A 281 3.72 23.82 10.05
CA PRO A 281 3.18 25.17 10.10
C PRO A 281 4.05 26.15 10.92
N ASP A 282 4.75 25.65 11.93
CA ASP A 282 5.55 26.42 12.86
C ASP A 282 7.05 26.51 12.49
N SER A 283 7.48 25.79 11.45
CA SER A 283 8.85 25.79 10.97
C SER A 283 8.89 26.09 9.47
N PRO A 284 9.48 27.24 9.06
CA PRO A 284 9.41 27.69 7.69
C PRO A 284 10.37 26.94 6.74
N ARG A 285 11.25 26.07 7.24
CA ARG A 285 12.33 25.50 6.44
C ARG A 285 11.96 24.16 5.83
N ILE A 286 12.05 24.06 4.50
CA ILE A 286 11.93 22.83 3.73
C ILE A 286 13.18 22.70 2.87
N GLU A 287 13.83 21.53 2.91
CA GLU A 287 15.01 21.24 2.10
C GLU A 287 14.68 20.16 1.07
N ILE A 288 14.95 20.43 -0.20
CA ILE A 288 14.87 19.46 -1.29
C ILE A 288 16.29 19.15 -1.74
N SER A 289 16.71 17.90 -1.62
CA SER A 289 18.03 17.47 -2.11
C SER A 289 17.91 16.43 -3.23
N LEU A 290 18.83 16.49 -4.18
CA LEU A 290 18.98 15.49 -5.23
C LEU A 290 20.46 15.11 -5.35
N HIS A 291 20.76 13.83 -5.29
CA HIS A 291 22.10 13.30 -5.58
C HIS A 291 21.99 11.95 -6.30
N VAL A 292 23.04 11.59 -7.01
CA VAL A 292 23.12 10.28 -7.67
C VAL A 292 23.96 9.36 -6.81
N ASN A 293 23.40 8.19 -6.48
CA ASN A 293 24.04 7.13 -5.71
C ASN A 293 24.08 5.83 -6.52
N GLY A 294 25.21 5.55 -7.14
CA GLY A 294 25.37 4.40 -8.02
C GLY A 294 24.44 4.47 -9.23
N ALA A 295 23.56 3.48 -9.37
CA ALA A 295 22.59 3.39 -10.46
C ALA A 295 21.26 4.15 -10.21
N ASN A 296 21.15 4.86 -9.09
CA ASN A 296 19.90 5.52 -8.70
C ASN A 296 20.10 7.01 -8.44
N ALA A 297 19.17 7.82 -8.90
CA ALA A 297 18.97 9.18 -8.44
C ALA A 297 18.12 9.17 -7.18
N VAL A 298 18.54 9.88 -6.15
CA VAL A 298 17.85 9.98 -4.86
C VAL A 298 17.40 11.41 -4.65
N VAL A 299 16.07 11.60 -4.54
CA VAL A 299 15.48 12.89 -4.14
C VAL A 299 15.00 12.77 -2.71
N SER A 300 15.32 13.77 -1.89
CA SER A 300 14.86 13.83 -0.50
C SER A 300 14.17 15.16 -0.24
N VAL A 301 13.01 15.11 0.41
CA VAL A 301 12.25 16.28 0.88
C VAL A 301 12.22 16.23 2.40
N ARG A 302 12.86 17.16 3.06
CA ARG A 302 12.98 17.27 4.50
C ARG A 302 12.18 18.46 5.02
N ASP A 303 11.38 18.21 6.03
CA ASP A 303 10.68 19.22 6.84
C ASP A 303 11.14 19.15 8.31
N GLU A 304 10.80 20.19 9.07
CA GLU A 304 11.01 20.26 10.52
C GLU A 304 9.67 20.33 11.27
N GLY A 305 8.65 19.65 10.74
CA GLY A 305 7.28 19.66 11.23
C GLY A 305 7.02 18.72 12.39
N ILE A 306 5.76 18.29 12.50
CA ILE A 306 5.27 17.44 13.62
C ILE A 306 5.89 16.05 13.66
N GLY A 307 6.49 15.58 12.54
CA GLY A 307 7.09 14.25 12.41
C GLY A 307 6.06 13.13 12.28
N ILE A 308 6.57 11.90 12.14
CA ILE A 308 5.78 10.66 12.03
C ILE A 308 6.19 9.73 13.17
N ALA A 309 5.21 9.14 13.87
CA ALA A 309 5.48 8.16 14.91
C ALA A 309 6.13 6.89 14.29
N PRO A 310 7.13 6.25 14.95
CA PRO A 310 7.85 5.10 14.40
C PRO A 310 6.94 3.95 13.92
N GLY A 311 5.82 3.71 14.59
CA GLY A 311 4.85 2.67 14.22
C GLY A 311 3.92 3.05 13.06
N GLU A 312 4.02 4.26 12.50
CA GLU A 312 3.18 4.78 11.42
C GLU A 312 3.92 4.94 10.09
N VAL A 313 5.25 4.88 10.09
CA VAL A 313 6.10 5.16 8.91
C VAL A 313 5.70 4.35 7.67
N GLU A 314 5.36 3.07 7.82
CA GLU A 314 4.87 2.26 6.70
C GLU A 314 3.38 2.50 6.43
N LYS A 315 2.60 2.82 7.46
CA LYS A 315 1.15 2.97 7.35
C LYS A 315 0.73 4.23 6.59
N ILE A 316 1.54 5.30 6.64
CA ILE A 316 1.25 6.56 5.94
C ILE A 316 1.14 6.41 4.42
N PHE A 317 1.72 5.34 3.85
CA PHE A 317 1.60 4.99 2.44
C PHE A 317 0.39 4.08 2.15
N GLY A 318 -0.37 3.72 3.18
CA GLY A 318 -1.59 2.94 3.04
C GLY A 318 -2.72 3.75 2.41
N LEU A 319 -3.60 3.06 1.69
CA LEU A 319 -4.79 3.64 1.09
C LEU A 319 -5.71 4.19 2.20
N PHE A 320 -6.10 5.47 2.11
CA PHE A 320 -6.95 6.18 3.08
C PHE A 320 -6.36 6.36 4.49
N TYR A 321 -5.07 6.08 4.66
CA TYR A 321 -4.46 6.25 5.96
C TYR A 321 -4.27 7.73 6.30
N ARG A 322 -4.64 8.10 7.52
CA ARG A 322 -4.38 9.41 8.14
C ARG A 322 -3.82 9.16 9.53
N SER A 323 -2.79 9.90 9.89
CA SER A 323 -2.25 9.80 11.26
C SER A 323 -3.33 10.19 12.28
N PRO A 324 -3.51 9.42 13.36
CA PRO A 324 -4.42 9.77 14.45
C PRO A 324 -3.88 10.89 15.34
N ASP A 325 -2.73 11.48 15.01
CA ASP A 325 -2.15 12.59 15.79
C ASP A 325 -3.09 13.81 15.74
N PRO A 326 -3.57 14.32 16.89
CA PRO A 326 -4.45 15.50 16.92
C PRO A 326 -3.85 16.75 16.27
N ARG A 327 -2.51 16.84 16.18
CA ARG A 327 -1.81 17.93 15.49
C ARG A 327 -1.99 17.86 13.98
N ALA A 328 -2.28 16.67 13.45
CA ALA A 328 -2.56 16.43 12.02
C ALA A 328 -4.05 16.60 11.66
N ASP A 329 -4.95 16.73 12.63
CA ASP A 329 -6.42 16.79 12.42
C ASP A 329 -6.86 17.99 11.57
N HIS A 330 -6.12 19.09 11.64
CA HIS A 330 -6.40 20.31 10.87
C HIS A 330 -6.04 20.18 9.38
N VAL A 331 -5.31 19.14 9.02
CA VAL A 331 -4.87 18.88 7.64
C VAL A 331 -5.90 17.99 6.94
N GLY A 332 -6.85 18.60 6.25
CA GLY A 332 -7.85 17.86 5.47
C GLY A 332 -7.25 17.11 4.27
N GLY A 333 -7.89 16.03 3.84
CA GLY A 333 -7.52 15.24 2.67
C GLY A 333 -7.98 13.79 2.79
N LEU A 334 -8.02 13.06 1.67
CA LEU A 334 -8.50 11.68 1.62
C LEU A 334 -7.46 10.63 2.07
N GLY A 335 -6.21 11.02 2.33
CA GLY A 335 -5.13 10.07 2.62
C GLY A 335 -4.74 9.24 1.39
N LEU A 336 -4.86 9.81 0.19
CA LEU A 336 -4.57 9.15 -1.07
C LEU A 336 -3.22 9.55 -1.66
N GLY A 337 -2.74 10.76 -1.41
CA GLY A 337 -1.56 11.32 -2.08
C GLY A 337 -0.34 10.42 -1.94
N LEU A 338 0.09 10.09 -0.72
CA LEU A 338 1.26 9.24 -0.50
C LEU A 338 1.11 7.82 -1.08
N TYR A 339 -0.11 7.27 -1.09
CA TYR A 339 -0.38 5.99 -1.74
C TYR A 339 -0.17 6.10 -3.26
N VAL A 340 -0.75 7.12 -3.90
CA VAL A 340 -0.60 7.39 -5.34
C VAL A 340 0.86 7.67 -5.67
N SER A 341 1.54 8.50 -4.87
CA SER A 341 2.95 8.82 -5.04
C SER A 341 3.83 7.56 -4.99
N ARG A 342 3.60 6.65 -4.02
CA ARG A 342 4.34 5.39 -3.93
C ARG A 342 4.09 4.47 -5.12
N GLU A 343 2.87 4.39 -5.60
CA GLU A 343 2.51 3.58 -6.76
C GLU A 343 3.14 4.13 -8.04
N ILE A 344 3.13 5.47 -8.24
CA ILE A 344 3.82 6.12 -9.36
C ILE A 344 5.31 5.78 -9.34
N VAL A 345 5.99 5.97 -8.21
CA VAL A 345 7.42 5.69 -8.06
C VAL A 345 7.73 4.22 -8.31
N SER A 346 6.91 3.31 -7.77
CA SER A 346 7.06 1.87 -8.00
C SER A 346 6.96 1.49 -9.48
N ARG A 347 6.05 2.11 -10.23
CA ARG A 347 5.92 1.89 -11.69
C ARG A 347 7.08 2.45 -12.52
N HIS A 348 7.84 3.36 -11.94
CA HIS A 348 9.10 3.84 -12.50
C HIS A 348 10.31 3.04 -11.97
N HIS A 349 10.08 1.84 -11.42
CA HIS A 349 11.11 0.97 -10.83
C HIS A 349 11.90 1.62 -9.68
N GLY A 350 11.30 2.61 -9.04
CA GLY A 350 11.85 3.34 -7.90
C GLY A 350 11.30 2.85 -6.56
N ARG A 351 11.70 3.54 -5.50
CA ARG A 351 11.21 3.33 -4.13
C ARG A 351 10.92 4.66 -3.47
N LEU A 352 9.79 4.74 -2.75
CA LEU A 352 9.40 5.87 -1.91
C LEU A 352 9.28 5.41 -0.46
N TRP A 353 9.94 6.12 0.48
CA TRP A 353 9.86 5.84 1.92
C TRP A 353 10.02 7.13 2.73
N ALA A 354 9.79 7.06 4.03
CA ALA A 354 9.94 8.16 4.96
C ALA A 354 10.82 7.76 6.14
N GLU A 355 11.56 8.72 6.68
CA GLU A 355 12.39 8.56 7.88
C GLU A 355 12.09 9.70 8.85
N PRO A 356 11.84 9.42 10.15
CA PRO A 356 11.77 10.44 11.16
C PRO A 356 13.14 11.12 11.30
N ASN A 357 13.17 12.45 11.43
CA ASN A 357 14.42 13.18 11.66
C ASN A 357 14.95 12.92 13.08
N THR A 358 16.24 13.12 13.30
CA THR A 358 16.86 13.08 14.63
C THR A 358 16.44 14.21 15.56
N GLY A 359 15.44 15.01 15.18
CA GLY A 359 14.82 16.10 15.90
C GLY A 359 13.33 16.15 15.58
N ALA A 360 12.84 17.31 15.21
CA ALA A 360 11.47 17.46 14.70
C ALA A 360 11.42 17.19 13.20
N GLY A 361 10.26 16.74 12.71
CA GLY A 361 9.97 16.61 11.28
C GLY A 361 10.27 15.25 10.68
N THR A 362 10.15 15.20 9.37
CA THR A 362 10.26 13.99 8.53
C THR A 362 11.12 14.25 7.31
N THR A 363 11.79 13.22 6.82
CA THR A 363 12.40 13.22 5.51
C THR A 363 11.76 12.15 4.65
N PHE A 364 11.16 12.55 3.54
CA PHE A 364 10.69 11.65 2.50
C PHE A 364 11.79 11.44 1.46
N HIS A 365 12.01 10.20 1.07
CA HIS A 365 13.02 9.82 0.10
C HIS A 365 12.37 9.10 -1.09
N MET A 366 12.76 9.50 -2.30
CA MET A 366 12.39 8.85 -3.55
C MET A 366 13.64 8.45 -4.32
N THR A 367 13.71 7.20 -4.77
CA THR A 367 14.76 6.74 -5.69
C THR A 367 14.18 6.44 -7.06
N LEU A 368 14.92 6.75 -8.11
CA LEU A 368 14.59 6.39 -9.49
C LEU A 368 15.87 5.89 -10.21
N PRO A 369 15.78 4.85 -11.07
CA PRO A 369 16.93 4.37 -11.83
C PRO A 369 17.46 5.46 -12.79
N VAL A 370 18.77 5.68 -12.76
CA VAL A 370 19.43 6.57 -13.73
C VAL A 370 19.49 5.87 -15.09
N ALA A 371 19.13 6.58 -16.13
CA ALA A 371 19.32 6.09 -17.49
C ALA A 371 20.83 5.96 -17.75
N HIS A 372 21.30 4.76 -18.07
CA HIS A 372 22.66 4.60 -18.56
C HIS A 372 22.75 5.31 -19.90
N VAL A 373 23.45 6.43 -19.94
CA VAL A 373 23.89 7.05 -21.20
C VAL A 373 24.87 6.03 -21.80
N THR A 374 24.38 5.11 -22.62
CA THR A 374 25.25 4.39 -23.55
C THR A 374 25.86 5.47 -24.44
N SER A 375 27.16 5.75 -24.20
CA SER A 375 27.91 6.71 -25.00
C SER A 375 27.72 6.35 -26.47
N ARG A 376 27.09 7.24 -27.21
CA ARG A 376 26.89 7.17 -28.67
C ARG A 376 28.19 7.15 -29.48
N GLU A 377 29.35 6.96 -28.85
CA GLU A 377 30.67 6.90 -29.50
C GLU A 377 31.01 5.50 -30.05
N GLU A 378 30.42 4.40 -29.56
CA GLU A 378 30.73 3.06 -30.08
C GLU A 378 29.99 2.68 -31.36
N ALA A 379 28.97 3.39 -31.77
CA ALA A 379 28.23 3.11 -33.00
C ALA A 379 28.76 3.85 -34.26
N ARG A 380 29.89 4.56 -34.15
CA ARG A 380 30.54 5.27 -35.29
C ARG A 380 31.82 4.60 -35.79
N THR A 381 32.21 3.47 -35.22
CA THR A 381 33.46 2.75 -35.58
C THR A 381 33.23 1.24 -35.88
N ALA A 382 32.05 0.87 -36.34
CA ALA A 382 31.79 -0.47 -36.92
C ALA A 382 31.26 -0.35 -38.34
#